data_9878bfe00ee666ff656fcdd4c8eb8686
#
_entry.id   9878bfe00ee666ff656fcdd4c8eb8686
#
_cell.length_a   1.000
_cell.length_b   1.000
_cell.length_c   1.000
_cell.angle_alpha   90.00
_cell.angle_beta   90.00
_cell.angle_gamma   90.00
#
_symmetry.space_group_name_H-M   'P 1'
#
loop_
_entity.id
_entity.type
_entity.pdbx_description
1 polymer ?
#
loop_
_entity_poly.entity_id
_entity_poly.type
_entity_poly.pdbx_seq_one_letter_code
_entity_poly.pdbx_strand_id
1 'polypeptide(L)'
;MKKYTILTLLCLSLFVSHAQNTKQLQEETQIKVAITQTISSKDAKVGDIVNFKVIEQIKKDDLVLIDTGTVVTGEIIEAEKSRSLGKGGKLDFIINTVTAVDGQLIKVRVSSKKMTGQKTTGGVVAAAIIFSPLALFLKGKNVVIEAGKEFLVYADNSYEIQAK
;
A
#
# COMPACT_ATOMS: atom_id res chain seq x y z
N MET A 1 -2.28 43.39 -45.80
CA MET A 1 -3.08 42.21 -45.41
C MET A 1 -2.25 40.91 -45.27
N LYS A 2 -1.15 40.70 -46.03
CA LYS A 2 -0.31 39.48 -45.93
C LYS A 2 0.51 39.35 -44.65
N LYS A 3 0.76 40.43 -43.89
CA LYS A 3 1.62 40.39 -42.68
C LYS A 3 0.91 39.84 -41.44
N TYR A 4 -0.42 39.96 -41.36
CA TYR A 4 -1.21 39.49 -40.20
C TYR A 4 -1.58 38.02 -40.30
N THR A 5 -1.61 37.44 -41.51
CA THR A 5 -1.88 36.02 -41.71
C THR A 5 -0.71 35.12 -41.24
N ILE A 6 0.52 35.61 -41.26
CA ILE A 6 1.69 34.85 -40.78
C ILE A 6 1.73 34.85 -39.25
N LEU A 7 1.31 35.94 -38.61
CA LEU A 7 1.29 36.06 -37.14
C LEU A 7 0.21 35.19 -36.51
N THR A 8 -0.95 35.05 -37.16
CA THR A 8 -2.02 34.15 -36.70
C THR A 8 -1.66 32.65 -36.86
N LEU A 9 -0.88 32.30 -37.88
CA LEU A 9 -0.43 30.93 -38.10
C LEU A 9 0.63 30.52 -37.09
N LEU A 10 1.43 31.48 -36.59
CA LEU A 10 2.47 31.23 -35.58
C LEU A 10 1.88 31.00 -34.17
N CYS A 11 0.75 31.61 -33.83
CA CYS A 11 0.08 31.41 -32.56
C CYS A 11 -0.65 30.04 -32.47
N LEU A 12 -0.99 29.44 -33.59
CA LEU A 12 -1.71 28.15 -33.60
C LEU A 12 -0.81 26.93 -33.37
N SER A 13 0.52 27.10 -33.50
CA SER A 13 1.49 26.02 -33.34
C SER A 13 1.90 25.73 -31.86
N LEU A 14 1.40 26.52 -30.89
CA LEU A 14 1.76 26.37 -29.48
C LEU A 14 0.87 25.45 -28.66
N PHE A 15 -0.19 24.91 -29.25
CA PHE A 15 -0.97 23.85 -28.63
C PHE A 15 -0.31 22.49 -28.88
N VAL A 16 0.90 22.30 -28.35
CA VAL A 16 1.47 20.95 -28.23
C VAL A 16 0.64 20.23 -27.17
N SER A 17 -0.38 19.50 -27.61
CA SER A 17 -1.07 18.54 -26.75
C SER A 17 -0.03 17.55 -26.21
N HIS A 18 0.34 17.72 -24.98
CA HIS A 18 1.02 16.65 -24.25
C HIS A 18 0.02 15.50 -24.17
N ALA A 19 0.20 14.48 -25.00
CA ALA A 19 -0.51 13.22 -24.85
C ALA A 19 -0.10 12.65 -23.47
N GLN A 20 -0.93 12.89 -22.47
CA GLN A 20 -0.72 12.31 -21.15
C GLN A 20 -1.04 10.82 -21.27
N ASN A 21 -0.04 9.98 -21.02
CA ASN A 21 -0.20 8.52 -20.95
C ASN A 21 -0.93 8.15 -19.65
N THR A 22 -2.17 8.62 -19.51
CA THR A 22 -3.01 8.30 -18.37
C THR A 22 -3.51 6.86 -18.50
N LYS A 23 -3.27 6.06 -17.50
CA LYS A 23 -3.75 4.68 -17.40
C LYS A 23 -4.54 4.49 -16.11
N GLN A 24 -5.58 3.69 -16.19
CA GLN A 24 -6.40 3.38 -15.02
C GLN A 24 -5.83 2.19 -14.26
N LEU A 25 -5.47 2.39 -13.00
CA LEU A 25 -5.30 1.32 -12.01
C LEU A 25 -6.71 0.88 -11.58
N GLN A 26 -7.03 -0.39 -11.74
CA GLN A 26 -8.34 -0.91 -11.38
C GLN A 26 -8.45 -1.13 -9.87
N GLU A 27 -9.68 -0.97 -9.36
CA GLU A 27 -10.03 -1.44 -8.02
C GLU A 27 -9.66 -2.93 -7.87
N GLU A 28 -9.33 -3.37 -6.67
CA GLU A 28 -8.88 -4.73 -6.37
C GLU A 28 -7.52 -5.11 -6.99
N THR A 29 -6.80 -4.19 -7.64
CA THR A 29 -5.44 -4.49 -8.09
C THR A 29 -4.58 -4.88 -6.92
N GLN A 30 -3.99 -6.08 -7.02
CA GLN A 30 -3.13 -6.64 -5.99
C GLN A 30 -1.75 -6.02 -6.03
N ILE A 31 -1.26 -5.56 -4.87
CA ILE A 31 0.05 -4.96 -4.69
C ILE A 31 0.78 -5.74 -3.59
N LYS A 32 1.95 -6.26 -3.91
CA LYS A 32 2.81 -6.93 -2.93
C LYS A 32 3.76 -5.93 -2.30
N VAL A 33 3.78 -5.91 -0.97
CA VAL A 33 4.63 -5.02 -0.19
C VAL A 33 5.41 -5.79 0.87
N ALA A 34 6.60 -5.33 1.21
CA ALA A 34 7.39 -5.89 2.29
C ALA A 34 7.69 -4.82 3.34
N ILE A 35 7.63 -5.19 4.61
CA ILE A 35 8.01 -4.31 5.70
C ILE A 35 9.52 -4.04 5.65
N THR A 36 9.92 -2.78 5.85
CA THR A 36 11.33 -2.37 5.74
C THR A 36 12.10 -2.45 7.06
N GLN A 37 11.39 -2.54 8.17
CA GLN A 37 11.95 -2.54 9.52
C GLN A 37 11.35 -3.65 10.37
N THR A 38 12.14 -4.17 11.31
CA THR A 38 11.62 -5.09 12.31
C THR A 38 10.82 -4.32 13.35
N ILE A 39 9.60 -4.76 13.63
CA ILE A 39 8.73 -4.19 14.67
C ILE A 39 8.40 -5.24 15.74
N SER A 40 8.29 -4.79 16.98
CA SER A 40 8.00 -5.66 18.12
C SER A 40 6.90 -5.06 18.98
N SER A 41 5.96 -5.88 19.44
CA SER A 41 4.91 -5.48 20.37
C SER A 41 5.43 -4.97 21.73
N LYS A 42 6.72 -5.21 22.02
CA LYS A 42 7.38 -4.70 23.22
C LYS A 42 7.65 -3.21 23.14
N ASP A 43 8.08 -2.75 21.96
CA ASP A 43 8.65 -1.40 21.75
C ASP A 43 7.70 -0.49 20.97
N ALA A 44 6.81 -1.08 20.19
CA ALA A 44 5.83 -0.37 19.36
C ALA A 44 4.74 0.31 20.19
N LYS A 45 4.20 1.39 19.65
CA LYS A 45 3.07 2.15 20.22
C LYS A 45 1.98 2.32 19.18
N VAL A 46 0.75 2.41 19.63
CA VAL A 46 -0.38 2.79 18.76
C VAL A 46 -0.12 4.19 18.20
N GLY A 47 -0.30 4.34 16.89
CA GLY A 47 0.00 5.57 16.15
C GLY A 47 1.41 5.62 15.54
N ASP A 48 2.30 4.66 15.85
CA ASP A 48 3.62 4.60 15.22
C ASP A 48 3.48 4.29 13.73
N ILE A 49 4.28 4.99 12.92
CA ILE A 49 4.32 4.78 11.47
C ILE A 49 5.22 3.60 11.13
N VAL A 50 4.71 2.72 10.30
CA VAL A 50 5.43 1.57 9.76
C VAL A 50 5.63 1.74 8.27
N ASN A 51 6.88 1.60 7.82
CA ASN A 51 7.24 1.73 6.42
C ASN A 51 7.34 0.35 5.76
N PHE A 52 6.76 0.28 4.58
CA PHE A 52 6.86 -0.85 3.67
C PHE A 52 7.41 -0.38 2.33
N LYS A 53 7.75 -1.29 1.46
CA LYS A 53 8.11 -1.03 0.06
C LYS A 53 7.39 -2.01 -0.85
N VAL A 54 7.02 -1.53 -2.02
CA VAL A 54 6.50 -2.38 -3.10
C VAL A 54 7.62 -3.29 -3.59
N ILE A 55 7.35 -4.58 -3.71
CA ILE A 55 8.35 -5.58 -4.17
C ILE A 55 8.10 -6.05 -5.60
N GLU A 56 6.92 -5.80 -6.15
CA GLU A 56 6.56 -6.17 -7.51
C GLU A 56 5.95 -4.97 -8.24
N GLN A 57 6.49 -4.64 -9.41
CA GLN A 57 6.04 -3.52 -10.22
C GLN A 57 4.65 -3.77 -10.79
N ILE A 58 3.77 -2.76 -10.74
CA ILE A 58 2.43 -2.82 -11.34
C ILE A 58 2.47 -2.09 -12.68
N LYS A 59 2.15 -2.81 -13.74
CA LYS A 59 2.12 -2.30 -15.12
C LYS A 59 0.77 -2.47 -15.77
N LYS A 60 0.47 -1.60 -16.73
CA LYS A 60 -0.64 -1.74 -17.66
C LYS A 60 -0.21 -1.26 -19.05
N ASP A 61 -0.40 -2.11 -20.07
CA ASP A 61 0.03 -1.83 -21.46
C ASP A 61 1.51 -1.39 -21.55
N ASP A 62 2.41 -2.13 -20.85
CA ASP A 62 3.84 -1.86 -20.71
C ASP A 62 4.24 -0.56 -19.98
N LEU A 63 3.27 0.23 -19.56
CA LEU A 63 3.49 1.44 -18.78
C LEU A 63 3.41 1.15 -17.29
N VAL A 64 4.35 1.73 -16.52
CA VAL A 64 4.44 1.55 -15.08
C VAL A 64 3.45 2.46 -14.37
N LEU A 65 2.66 1.90 -13.47
CA LEU A 65 1.72 2.61 -12.60
C LEU A 65 2.27 2.75 -11.18
N ILE A 66 2.87 1.68 -10.65
CA ILE A 66 3.52 1.66 -9.35
C ILE A 66 4.84 0.95 -9.51
N ASP A 67 5.93 1.61 -9.12
CA ASP A 67 7.27 1.06 -9.29
C ASP A 67 7.71 0.21 -8.09
N THR A 68 8.64 -0.71 -8.35
CA THR A 68 9.32 -1.47 -7.30
C THR A 68 10.11 -0.53 -6.39
N GLY A 69 10.09 -0.78 -5.09
CA GLY A 69 10.78 0.07 -4.11
C GLY A 69 9.97 1.29 -3.66
N THR A 70 8.81 1.53 -4.29
CA THR A 70 7.91 2.62 -3.86
C THR A 70 7.54 2.48 -2.37
N VAL A 71 7.62 3.60 -1.66
CA VAL A 71 7.29 3.65 -0.23
C VAL A 71 5.79 3.49 -0.02
N VAL A 72 5.47 2.65 0.94
CA VAL A 72 4.11 2.39 1.40
C VAL A 72 4.06 2.65 2.90
N THR A 73 3.05 3.37 3.34
CA THR A 73 2.92 3.79 4.73
C THR A 73 1.77 3.05 5.41
N GLY A 74 2.04 2.57 6.60
CA GLY A 74 1.06 2.00 7.51
C GLY A 74 1.15 2.61 8.90
N GLU A 75 0.23 2.24 9.77
CA GLU A 75 0.13 2.74 11.15
C GLU A 75 -0.19 1.59 12.09
N ILE A 76 0.44 1.57 13.26
CA ILE A 76 0.16 0.60 14.31
C ILE A 76 -1.15 0.96 15.02
N ILE A 77 -2.11 0.05 14.99
CA ILE A 77 -3.44 0.22 15.61
C ILE A 77 -3.59 -0.53 16.93
N GLU A 78 -2.78 -1.57 17.17
CA GLU A 78 -2.72 -2.28 18.45
C GLU A 78 -1.28 -2.66 18.76
N ALA A 79 -0.82 -2.37 19.97
CA ALA A 79 0.49 -2.76 20.48
C ALA A 79 0.40 -3.06 21.98
N GLU A 80 0.46 -4.33 22.34
CA GLU A 80 0.50 -4.78 23.74
C GLU A 80 1.74 -5.66 23.96
N LYS A 81 2.59 -5.27 24.89
CA LYS A 81 3.70 -6.13 25.31
C LYS A 81 3.21 -7.37 26.06
N SER A 82 3.92 -8.44 25.96
CA SER A 82 3.66 -9.64 26.75
C SER A 82 3.72 -9.33 28.26
N ARG A 83 2.86 -10.00 29.02
CA ARG A 83 2.77 -9.84 30.47
C ARG A 83 3.05 -11.17 31.17
N SER A 84 3.33 -11.08 32.48
CA SER A 84 3.40 -12.22 33.37
C SER A 84 2.10 -13.04 33.30
N LEU A 85 2.13 -14.29 33.72
CA LEU A 85 0.99 -15.22 33.67
C LEU A 85 0.61 -15.72 32.26
N GLY A 86 1.59 -15.78 31.35
CA GLY A 86 1.39 -16.40 30.04
C GLY A 86 0.61 -15.59 29.01
N LYS A 87 0.33 -14.30 29.29
CA LYS A 87 -0.31 -13.42 28.29
C LYS A 87 0.70 -13.02 27.22
N GLY A 88 0.47 -13.47 25.97
CA GLY A 88 1.24 -13.04 24.79
C GLY A 88 1.08 -11.57 24.48
N GLY A 89 2.05 -10.98 23.81
CA GLY A 89 1.93 -9.64 23.24
C GLY A 89 0.97 -9.63 22.06
N LYS A 90 0.47 -8.43 21.69
CA LYS A 90 -0.33 -8.21 20.50
C LYS A 90 0.29 -7.10 19.67
N LEU A 91 0.19 -7.20 18.36
CA LEU A 91 0.68 -6.20 17.42
C LEU A 91 -0.17 -6.26 16.16
N ASP A 92 -0.91 -5.19 15.92
CA ASP A 92 -1.71 -5.01 14.70
C ASP A 92 -1.39 -3.68 14.04
N PHE A 93 -1.45 -3.64 12.73
CA PHE A 93 -1.23 -2.43 11.94
C PHE A 93 -2.14 -2.44 10.71
N ILE A 94 -2.38 -1.24 10.18
CA ILE A 94 -3.06 -1.04 8.89
C ILE A 94 -2.06 -0.48 7.88
N ILE A 95 -2.25 -0.79 6.61
CA ILE A 95 -1.53 -0.19 5.49
C ILE A 95 -2.51 0.75 4.80
N ASN A 96 -2.17 2.04 4.74
CA ASN A 96 -3.12 3.08 4.34
C ASN A 96 -2.96 3.49 2.88
N THR A 97 -1.71 3.75 2.44
CA THR A 97 -1.46 4.35 1.13
C THR A 97 -0.22 3.80 0.45
N VAL A 98 -0.29 3.76 -0.88
CA VAL A 98 0.83 3.49 -1.79
C VAL A 98 0.98 4.68 -2.71
N THR A 99 2.21 5.11 -3.00
CA THR A 99 2.47 6.22 -3.93
C THR A 99 2.59 5.69 -5.36
N ALA A 100 1.86 6.27 -6.32
CA ALA A 100 2.01 5.97 -7.74
C ALA A 100 3.23 6.68 -8.35
N VAL A 101 3.58 6.32 -9.60
CA VAL A 101 4.74 6.92 -10.31
C VAL A 101 4.60 8.40 -10.60
N ASP A 102 3.38 8.93 -10.62
CA ASP A 102 3.06 10.36 -10.78
C ASP A 102 3.01 11.13 -9.45
N GLY A 103 3.22 10.43 -8.31
CA GLY A 103 3.16 11.00 -6.97
C GLY A 103 1.78 10.95 -6.32
N GLN A 104 0.75 10.45 -7.02
CA GLN A 104 -0.58 10.29 -6.45
C GLN A 104 -0.59 9.27 -5.32
N LEU A 105 -1.30 9.56 -4.23
CA LEU A 105 -1.50 8.62 -3.12
C LEU A 105 -2.72 7.74 -3.40
N ILE A 106 -2.48 6.46 -3.55
CA ILE A 106 -3.48 5.42 -3.75
C ILE A 106 -3.84 4.84 -2.38
N LYS A 107 -5.11 4.92 -2.00
CA LYS A 107 -5.58 4.22 -0.82
C LYS A 107 -5.63 2.73 -1.09
N VAL A 108 -5.17 1.96 -0.11
CA VAL A 108 -5.16 0.51 -0.20
C VAL A 108 -5.84 -0.11 1.01
N ARG A 109 -6.34 -1.31 0.80
CA ARG A 109 -6.92 -2.14 1.86
C ARG A 109 -6.30 -3.53 1.83
N VAL A 110 -6.20 -4.14 2.98
CA VAL A 110 -5.84 -5.56 3.05
C VAL A 110 -7.10 -6.37 2.70
N SER A 111 -6.99 -7.35 1.80
CA SER A 111 -8.14 -8.18 1.46
C SER A 111 -8.57 -9.02 2.64
N SER A 112 -9.73 -8.70 3.18
CA SER A 112 -10.51 -9.68 3.93
C SER A 112 -11.31 -10.55 2.95
N LYS A 113 -10.65 -11.34 2.09
CA LYS A 113 -11.35 -12.45 1.48
C LYS A 113 -11.83 -13.32 2.62
N LYS A 114 -13.14 -13.25 2.91
CA LYS A 114 -13.83 -14.14 3.83
C LYS A 114 -13.32 -15.56 3.65
N MET A 115 -12.47 -16.02 4.53
CA MET A 115 -12.46 -17.44 4.83
C MET A 115 -13.80 -17.71 5.50
N THR A 116 -14.65 -18.39 4.77
CA THR A 116 -15.98 -18.81 5.21
C THR A 116 -15.83 -19.57 6.53
N GLY A 117 -16.27 -18.98 7.64
CA GLY A 117 -16.30 -19.71 8.90
C GLY A 117 -16.38 -18.91 10.19
N GLN A 118 -16.10 -17.61 10.23
CA GLN A 118 -16.29 -16.87 11.49
C GLN A 118 -16.78 -15.44 11.25
N LYS A 119 -17.93 -15.16 11.83
CA LYS A 119 -18.49 -13.80 11.89
C LYS A 119 -17.53 -12.91 12.69
N THR A 120 -16.90 -11.93 12.05
CA THR A 120 -16.24 -10.84 12.73
C THR A 120 -16.98 -9.56 12.37
N THR A 121 -17.79 -9.11 13.30
CA THR A 121 -18.46 -7.81 13.25
C THR A 121 -17.42 -6.75 13.66
N GLY A 122 -17.13 -5.81 12.77
CA GLY A 122 -16.25 -4.68 13.05
C GLY A 122 -14.99 -4.71 12.16
N GLY A 123 -14.91 -3.73 11.27
CA GLY A 123 -13.88 -3.60 10.24
C GLY A 123 -12.47 -3.33 10.73
N VAL A 124 -11.91 -4.27 11.46
CA VAL A 124 -10.47 -4.32 11.72
C VAL A 124 -9.92 -5.40 10.81
N VAL A 125 -9.23 -4.98 9.78
CA VAL A 125 -8.53 -5.89 8.90
C VAL A 125 -7.23 -6.26 9.59
N ALA A 126 -7.24 -7.39 10.29
CA ALA A 126 -6.00 -8.05 10.64
C ALA A 126 -5.24 -8.30 9.33
N ALA A 127 -4.05 -7.72 9.18
CA ALA A 127 -3.18 -8.01 8.05
C ALA A 127 -3.09 -9.53 7.93
N ALA A 128 -3.68 -10.09 6.87
CA ALA A 128 -3.69 -11.53 6.68
C ALA A 128 -2.25 -11.96 6.49
N ILE A 129 -1.65 -12.44 7.56
CA ILE A 129 -0.33 -13.08 7.54
C ILE A 129 -0.50 -14.34 6.73
N ILE A 130 -0.08 -14.31 5.47
CA ILE A 130 -0.26 -15.41 4.52
C ILE A 130 0.55 -16.65 4.93
N PHE A 131 1.43 -16.55 5.92
CA PHE A 131 2.25 -17.66 6.35
C PHE A 131 2.26 -17.88 7.85
N SER A 132 1.56 -18.95 8.24
CA SER A 132 1.59 -19.69 9.48
C SER A 132 0.76 -19.14 10.65
N PRO A 133 -0.34 -19.82 10.98
CA PRO A 133 -1.08 -19.57 12.22
C PRO A 133 -0.27 -19.96 13.49
N LEU A 134 0.92 -20.51 13.33
CA LEU A 134 1.76 -20.94 14.46
C LEU A 134 2.47 -19.80 15.19
N ALA A 135 2.58 -18.60 14.62
CA ALA A 135 3.23 -17.46 15.28
C ALA A 135 2.37 -16.87 16.41
N LEU A 136 1.06 -17.16 16.44
CA LEU A 136 0.12 -16.61 17.42
C LEU A 136 0.06 -17.35 18.77
N PHE A 137 0.73 -18.51 18.90
CA PHE A 137 0.59 -19.37 20.09
C PHE A 137 1.83 -19.45 20.98
N LEU A 138 2.73 -18.47 20.92
CA LEU A 138 3.81 -18.40 21.90
C LEU A 138 3.32 -17.71 23.17
N LYS A 139 2.71 -18.49 24.07
CA LYS A 139 2.31 -18.04 25.40
C LYS A 139 3.45 -17.25 26.07
N GLY A 140 3.20 -15.97 26.37
CA GLY A 140 4.12 -15.15 27.15
C GLY A 140 5.27 -14.51 26.39
N LYS A 141 5.31 -14.55 25.04
CA LYS A 141 6.31 -13.87 24.20
C LYS A 141 5.74 -12.65 23.50
N ASN A 142 6.60 -11.67 23.23
CA ASN A 142 6.23 -10.54 22.40
C ASN A 142 6.06 -11.01 20.94
N VAL A 143 5.16 -10.34 20.21
CA VAL A 143 5.03 -10.51 18.76
C VAL A 143 6.16 -9.72 18.10
N VAL A 144 6.87 -10.33 17.18
CA VAL A 144 7.92 -9.69 16.38
C VAL A 144 7.61 -9.94 14.91
N ILE A 145 7.63 -8.90 14.11
CA ILE A 145 7.52 -8.95 12.65
C ILE A 145 8.86 -8.49 12.10
N GLU A 146 9.56 -9.41 11.44
CA GLU A 146 10.90 -9.16 10.91
C GLU A 146 10.84 -8.34 9.61
N ALA A 147 11.86 -7.50 9.38
CA ALA A 147 12.05 -6.81 8.12
C ALA A 147 12.08 -7.80 6.96
N GLY A 148 11.51 -7.39 5.81
CA GLY A 148 11.40 -8.24 4.63
C GLY A 148 10.14 -9.13 4.60
N LYS A 149 9.33 -9.17 5.65
CA LYS A 149 8.07 -9.91 5.62
C LYS A 149 7.10 -9.29 4.63
N GLU A 150 6.51 -10.13 3.79
CA GLU A 150 5.63 -9.72 2.69
C GLU A 150 4.16 -9.70 3.11
N PHE A 151 3.43 -8.76 2.52
CA PHE A 151 2.00 -8.58 2.69
C PHE A 151 1.35 -8.28 1.34
N LEU A 152 0.07 -8.63 1.21
CA LEU A 152 -0.75 -8.32 0.06
C LEU A 152 -1.77 -7.25 0.42
N VAL A 153 -1.78 -6.17 -0.36
CA VAL A 153 -2.78 -5.13 -0.27
C VAL A 153 -3.45 -4.95 -1.63
N TYR A 154 -4.60 -4.29 -1.65
CA TYR A 154 -5.43 -4.11 -2.83
C TYR A 154 -5.83 -2.65 -2.94
N ALA A 155 -5.84 -2.09 -4.14
CA ALA A 155 -6.38 -0.77 -4.38
C ALA A 155 -7.86 -0.73 -3.95
N ASP A 156 -8.26 0.27 -3.17
CA ASP A 156 -9.62 0.39 -2.66
C ASP A 156 -10.61 0.96 -3.69
N ASN A 157 -10.09 1.65 -4.68
CA ASN A 157 -10.83 2.24 -5.80
C ASN A 157 -10.01 2.17 -7.08
N SER A 158 -10.64 2.57 -8.20
CA SER A 158 -9.93 2.81 -9.45
C SER A 158 -9.30 4.20 -9.45
N TYR A 159 -8.07 4.31 -9.93
CA TYR A 159 -7.29 5.55 -9.99
C TYR A 159 -6.78 5.79 -11.40
N GLU A 160 -6.84 7.03 -11.86
CA GLU A 160 -6.19 7.45 -13.10
C GLU A 160 -4.77 7.93 -12.78
N ILE A 161 -3.76 7.28 -13.35
CA ILE A 161 -2.35 7.51 -13.06
C ILE A 161 -1.65 7.93 -14.35
N GLN A 162 -0.83 8.99 -14.28
CA GLN A 162 0.06 9.36 -15.37
C GLN A 162 1.25 8.39 -15.40
N ALA A 163 1.10 7.35 -16.22
CA ALA A 163 2.07 6.26 -16.32
C ALA A 163 3.39 6.70 -16.98
N LYS A 164 4.47 6.03 -16.63
CA LYS A 164 5.81 6.23 -17.18
C LYS A 164 6.26 5.03 -18.00
#